data_fdf1d88779008add844add99c6cc837d
#
_entry.id   fdf1d88779008add844add99c6cc837d
#
_cell.length_a   1.000
_cell.length_b   1.000
_cell.length_c   1.000
_cell.angle_alpha   90.00
_cell.angle_beta   90.00
_cell.angle_gamma   90.00
#
_symmetry.space_group_name_H-M   'P 1'
#
loop_
_entity.id
_entity.type
_entity.pdbx_description
1 polymer ?
#
loop_
_entity_poly.entity_id
_entity_poly.type
_entity_poly.pdbx_seq_one_letter_code
_entity_poly.pdbx_strand_id
1 'polypeptide(L)'
;MMAGTILLAVATSLPELTVSISAGIIGNVDIAVGNGFGSILFNFFALFGLDLIFRKKQLFLHGAKHHVSTGYLALLLSIITMFGLFTNTSFSIFHVGLTSLVIVAVYVIGLILISSLQKKENSEIREQTTNSGKGISKTLIKFLLFSIVILVSGSALSLSGDRLANETGLSATFIGSILVAMASSIPDALSVFTALKLANINMAVGTILGSNLFNILVIAISDPFYQNGTLWQQANDQLIILSVIGFLLTIITMLVTKRNVARNAFTYMAPSLTVVISYIGVVVYIVLS
;
A
#
# COMPACT_ATOMS: atom_id res chain seq x y z
N MET A 1 -18.42 15.07 -2.28
CA MET A 1 -17.92 13.70 -2.56
C MET A 1 -16.41 13.60 -2.47
N MET A 2 -15.61 14.39 -3.20
CA MET A 2 -14.12 14.33 -3.15
C MET A 2 -13.51 14.41 -1.74
N ALA A 3 -13.97 15.32 -0.87
CA ALA A 3 -13.42 15.44 0.49
C ALA A 3 -13.60 14.16 1.33
N GLY A 4 -14.75 13.48 1.19
CA GLY A 4 -14.99 12.23 1.93
C GLY A 4 -14.12 11.06 1.45
N THR A 5 -13.86 10.95 0.15
CA THR A 5 -12.96 9.91 -0.39
C THR A 5 -11.51 10.14 -0.01
N ILE A 6 -11.06 11.41 -0.02
CA ILE A 6 -9.70 11.76 0.44
C ILE A 6 -9.54 11.47 1.94
N LEU A 7 -10.51 11.88 2.78
CA LEU A 7 -10.49 11.59 4.21
C LEU A 7 -10.50 10.08 4.49
N LEU A 8 -11.28 9.31 3.73
CA LEU A 8 -11.31 7.86 3.86
C LEU A 8 -9.96 7.23 3.49
N ALA A 9 -9.37 7.64 2.36
CA ALA A 9 -8.06 7.15 1.93
C ALA A 9 -6.96 7.46 2.95
N VAL A 10 -6.95 8.68 3.49
CA VAL A 10 -6.01 9.05 4.57
C VAL A 10 -6.26 8.20 5.82
N ALA A 11 -7.54 8.02 6.22
CA ALA A 11 -7.87 7.27 7.43
C ALA A 11 -7.45 5.79 7.35
N THR A 12 -7.61 5.16 6.18
CA THR A 12 -7.24 3.74 6.00
C THR A 12 -5.73 3.52 5.99
N SER A 13 -4.95 4.54 5.62
CA SER A 13 -3.48 4.45 5.55
C SER A 13 -2.76 5.08 6.76
N LEU A 14 -3.48 5.64 7.72
CA LEU A 14 -2.91 6.16 8.96
C LEU A 14 -2.23 5.07 9.83
N PRO A 15 -2.77 3.84 9.93
CA PRO A 15 -2.11 2.78 10.69
C PRO A 15 -0.70 2.49 10.16
N GLU A 16 -0.56 2.32 8.84
CA GLU A 16 0.72 2.05 8.18
C GLU A 16 1.71 3.18 8.43
N LEU A 17 1.27 4.43 8.24
CA LEU A 17 2.09 5.62 8.47
C LEU A 17 2.59 5.67 9.93
N THR A 18 1.70 5.44 10.88
CA THR A 18 2.03 5.51 12.30
C THR A 18 2.98 4.41 12.71
N VAL A 19 2.74 3.17 12.24
CA VAL A 19 3.61 2.03 12.49
C VAL A 19 5.02 2.31 11.97
N SER A 20 5.15 2.72 10.70
CA SER A 20 6.46 2.90 10.07
C SER A 20 7.22 4.08 10.68
N ILE A 21 6.56 5.20 10.99
CA ILE A 21 7.19 6.33 11.70
C ILE A 21 7.65 5.89 13.10
N SER A 22 6.80 5.20 13.86
CA SER A 22 7.14 4.73 15.20
C SER A 22 8.31 3.76 15.17
N ALA A 23 8.34 2.84 14.19
CA ALA A 23 9.47 1.93 13.97
C ALA A 23 10.76 2.69 13.63
N GLY A 24 10.68 3.73 12.78
CA GLY A 24 11.80 4.62 12.49
C GLY A 24 12.36 5.30 13.75
N ILE A 25 11.48 5.84 14.60
CA ILE A 25 11.85 6.50 15.86
C ILE A 25 12.57 5.54 16.82
N ILE A 26 12.10 4.31 16.96
CA ILE A 26 12.74 3.29 17.82
C ILE A 26 13.99 2.66 17.19
N GLY A 27 14.30 3.00 15.94
CA GLY A 27 15.50 2.51 15.24
C GLY A 27 15.34 1.13 14.58
N ASN A 28 14.11 0.61 14.44
CA ASN A 28 13.86 -0.69 13.81
C ASN A 28 13.49 -0.53 12.33
N VAL A 29 14.51 -0.61 11.46
CA VAL A 29 14.38 -0.48 10.00
C VAL A 29 13.52 -1.60 9.41
N ASP A 30 13.68 -2.82 9.92
CA ASP A 30 12.99 -3.99 9.41
C ASP A 30 11.48 -3.90 9.61
N ILE A 31 11.03 -3.33 10.72
CA ILE A 31 9.61 -3.07 10.95
C ILE A 31 9.15 -1.87 10.11
N ALA A 32 9.95 -0.78 10.04
CA ALA A 32 9.55 0.44 9.31
C ALA A 32 9.35 0.18 7.81
N VAL A 33 10.31 -0.45 7.17
CA VAL A 33 10.30 -0.77 5.73
C VAL A 33 9.48 -2.03 5.46
N GLY A 34 9.59 -3.04 6.33
CA GLY A 34 8.84 -4.29 6.25
C GLY A 34 7.34 -4.07 6.30
N ASN A 35 6.84 -3.20 7.18
CA ASN A 35 5.43 -2.82 7.22
C ASN A 35 4.95 -2.27 5.86
N GLY A 36 5.71 -1.37 5.23
CA GLY A 36 5.35 -0.81 3.92
C GLY A 36 5.26 -1.87 2.82
N PHE A 37 6.32 -2.68 2.63
CA PHE A 37 6.31 -3.74 1.60
C PHE A 37 5.36 -4.88 1.94
N GLY A 38 5.30 -5.28 3.20
CA GLY A 38 4.37 -6.31 3.66
C GLY A 38 2.92 -5.93 3.39
N SER A 39 2.56 -4.66 3.64
CA SER A 39 1.22 -4.12 3.33
C SER A 39 0.94 -4.14 1.82
N ILE A 40 1.92 -3.82 0.97
CA ILE A 40 1.77 -3.94 -0.49
C ILE A 40 1.46 -5.38 -0.89
N LEU A 41 2.22 -6.35 -0.37
CA LEU A 41 2.02 -7.77 -0.69
C LEU A 41 0.69 -8.28 -0.15
N PHE A 42 0.33 -7.93 1.09
CA PHE A 42 -0.93 -8.31 1.70
C PHE A 42 -2.13 -7.71 0.98
N ASN A 43 -2.04 -6.48 0.53
CA ASN A 43 -3.08 -5.81 -0.26
C ASN A 43 -3.35 -6.55 -1.58
N PHE A 44 -2.31 -6.98 -2.29
CA PHE A 44 -2.48 -7.81 -3.49
C PHE A 44 -3.05 -9.19 -3.14
N PHE A 45 -2.55 -9.82 -2.08
CA PHE A 45 -3.10 -11.09 -1.60
C PHE A 45 -4.59 -10.97 -1.28
N ALA A 46 -5.02 -9.92 -0.58
CA ALA A 46 -6.43 -9.67 -0.27
C ALA A 46 -7.27 -9.46 -1.54
N LEU A 47 -6.82 -8.61 -2.48
CA LEU A 47 -7.53 -8.34 -3.71
C LEU A 47 -7.73 -9.60 -4.56
N PHE A 48 -6.66 -10.34 -4.82
CA PHE A 48 -6.71 -11.52 -5.68
C PHE A 48 -7.27 -12.75 -4.96
N GLY A 49 -7.05 -12.89 -3.66
CA GLY A 49 -7.70 -13.92 -2.84
C GLY A 49 -9.22 -13.77 -2.80
N LEU A 50 -9.69 -12.54 -2.63
CA LEU A 50 -11.12 -12.24 -2.70
C LEU A 50 -11.68 -12.41 -4.11
N ASP A 51 -10.93 -12.09 -5.19
CA ASP A 51 -11.35 -12.35 -6.56
C ASP A 51 -11.59 -13.86 -6.80
N LEU A 52 -10.75 -14.73 -6.24
CA LEU A 52 -10.97 -16.18 -6.30
C LEU A 52 -12.29 -16.61 -5.62
N ILE A 53 -12.65 -15.98 -4.52
CA ILE A 53 -13.93 -16.21 -3.83
C ILE A 53 -15.11 -15.73 -4.70
N PHE A 54 -15.00 -14.55 -5.28
CA PHE A 54 -16.00 -13.93 -6.13
C PHE A 54 -15.87 -14.29 -7.62
N ARG A 55 -15.07 -15.31 -7.98
CA ARG A 55 -14.70 -15.70 -9.35
C ARG A 55 -15.86 -15.82 -10.35
N LYS A 56 -17.05 -16.23 -9.88
CA LYS A 56 -18.24 -16.35 -10.73
C LYS A 56 -18.67 -15.02 -11.37
N LYS A 57 -18.31 -13.88 -10.74
CA LYS A 57 -18.63 -12.55 -11.23
C LYS A 57 -17.64 -12.05 -12.28
N GLN A 58 -16.48 -12.69 -12.44
CA GLN A 58 -15.40 -12.33 -13.38
C GLN A 58 -15.08 -10.81 -13.38
N LEU A 59 -14.97 -10.23 -12.20
CA LEU A 59 -15.00 -8.78 -12.00
C LEU A 59 -13.91 -8.03 -12.75
N PHE A 60 -12.69 -8.62 -12.86
CA PHE A 60 -11.59 -8.01 -13.60
C PHE A 60 -11.82 -7.83 -15.10
N LEU A 61 -12.78 -8.55 -15.69
CA LEU A 61 -13.10 -8.39 -17.11
C LEU A 61 -14.06 -7.20 -17.38
N HIS A 62 -14.69 -6.65 -16.33
CA HIS A 62 -15.73 -5.62 -16.47
C HIS A 62 -15.23 -4.20 -16.18
N GLY A 63 -13.92 -3.99 -16.03
CA GLY A 63 -13.34 -2.66 -16.03
C GLY A 63 -12.54 -2.29 -14.78
N ALA A 64 -11.25 -2.10 -14.95
CA ALA A 64 -10.39 -1.37 -14.04
C ALA A 64 -9.48 -0.43 -14.83
N LYS A 65 -9.86 -0.10 -16.07
CA LYS A 65 -9.03 0.69 -17.02
C LYS A 65 -8.74 2.11 -16.52
N HIS A 66 -9.62 2.68 -15.71
CA HIS A 66 -9.41 4.02 -15.14
C HIS A 66 -8.21 4.10 -14.19
N HIS A 67 -7.70 2.96 -13.68
CA HIS A 67 -6.57 2.92 -12.74
C HIS A 67 -5.23 2.60 -13.40
N VAL A 68 -5.17 2.57 -14.73
CA VAL A 68 -3.93 2.27 -15.47
C VAL A 68 -2.85 3.32 -15.21
N SER A 69 -3.20 4.61 -15.17
CA SER A 69 -2.26 5.68 -14.83
C SER A 69 -1.72 5.58 -13.40
N THR A 70 -2.58 5.23 -12.45
CA THR A 70 -2.18 4.95 -11.06
C THR A 70 -1.23 3.77 -10.97
N GLY A 71 -1.49 2.70 -11.74
CA GLY A 71 -0.62 1.55 -11.83
C GLY A 71 0.75 1.87 -12.45
N TYR A 72 0.83 2.72 -13.47
CA TYR A 72 2.13 3.16 -14.00
C TYR A 72 2.93 3.97 -12.97
N LEU A 73 2.28 4.85 -12.21
CA LEU A 73 2.93 5.57 -11.12
C LEU A 73 3.43 4.60 -10.04
N ALA A 74 2.64 3.57 -9.70
CA ALA A 74 3.05 2.53 -8.75
C ALA A 74 4.28 1.76 -9.25
N LEU A 75 4.33 1.40 -10.52
CA LEU A 75 5.51 0.76 -11.12
C LEU A 75 6.74 1.66 -11.07
N LEU A 76 6.59 2.93 -11.43
CA LEU A 76 7.69 3.90 -11.40
C LEU A 76 8.24 4.07 -9.98
N LEU A 77 7.38 4.25 -8.99
CA LEU A 77 7.78 4.37 -7.59
C LEU A 77 8.42 3.07 -7.08
N SER A 78 7.91 1.91 -7.46
CA SER A 78 8.52 0.62 -7.09
C SER A 78 9.94 0.48 -7.67
N ILE A 79 10.18 0.93 -8.91
CA ILE A 79 11.53 0.92 -9.52
C ILE A 79 12.47 1.84 -8.73
N ILE A 80 12.03 3.06 -8.40
CA ILE A 80 12.84 4.02 -7.62
C ILE A 80 13.18 3.44 -6.25
N THR A 81 12.21 2.81 -5.59
CA THR A 81 12.37 2.17 -4.29
C THR A 81 13.37 1.00 -4.36
N MET A 82 13.21 0.12 -5.35
CA MET A 82 14.17 -0.97 -5.57
C MET A 82 15.58 -0.43 -5.80
N PHE A 83 15.72 0.56 -6.66
CA PHE A 83 17.02 1.17 -6.94
C PHE A 83 17.64 1.77 -5.67
N GLY A 84 16.85 2.46 -4.84
CA GLY A 84 17.29 2.99 -3.55
C GLY A 84 17.82 1.92 -2.60
N LEU A 85 17.11 0.78 -2.51
CA LEU A 85 17.52 -0.36 -1.70
C LEU A 85 18.81 -1.04 -2.23
N PHE A 86 18.92 -1.24 -3.55
CA PHE A 86 20.08 -1.88 -4.16
C PHE A 86 21.36 -1.03 -4.08
N THR A 87 21.23 0.29 -4.18
CA THR A 87 22.40 1.18 -4.23
C THR A 87 22.96 1.54 -2.87
N ASN A 88 22.21 1.25 -1.78
CA ASN A 88 22.60 1.58 -0.40
C ASN A 88 23.15 3.02 -0.28
N THR A 89 22.50 3.99 -0.96
CA THR A 89 23.02 5.34 -1.09
C THR A 89 23.14 6.03 0.27
N SER A 90 24.37 6.39 0.64
CA SER A 90 24.70 7.13 1.87
C SER A 90 24.39 8.64 1.76
N PHE A 91 24.02 9.11 0.57
CA PHE A 91 23.75 10.52 0.38
C PHE A 91 22.41 10.90 1.04
N SER A 92 22.50 11.73 2.08
CA SER A 92 21.36 12.25 2.82
C SER A 92 21.45 13.76 2.97
N ILE A 93 20.32 14.43 2.90
CA ILE A 93 20.16 15.87 3.17
C ILE A 93 19.25 15.98 4.39
N PHE A 94 19.75 16.58 5.49
CA PHE A 94 19.01 16.70 6.77
C PHE A 94 18.44 15.36 7.28
N HIS A 95 19.25 14.29 7.26
CA HIS A 95 18.85 12.92 7.62
C HIS A 95 17.77 12.27 6.70
N VAL A 96 17.44 12.90 5.58
CA VAL A 96 16.53 12.34 4.58
C VAL A 96 17.33 11.78 3.42
N GLY A 97 17.18 10.50 3.13
CA GLY A 97 17.83 9.86 1.99
C GLY A 97 17.38 10.46 0.66
N LEU A 98 18.27 10.55 -0.31
CA LEU A 98 17.94 11.03 -1.65
C LEU A 98 16.77 10.25 -2.26
N THR A 99 16.72 8.94 -2.02
CA THR A 99 15.63 8.06 -2.48
C THR A 99 14.28 8.53 -1.95
N SER A 100 14.20 8.88 -0.66
CA SER A 100 12.97 9.41 -0.04
C SER A 100 12.52 10.72 -0.69
N LEU A 101 13.44 11.64 -0.93
CA LEU A 101 13.13 12.91 -1.60
C LEU A 101 12.60 12.69 -3.02
N VAL A 102 13.23 11.78 -3.78
CA VAL A 102 12.78 11.44 -5.14
C VAL A 102 11.40 10.78 -5.11
N ILE A 103 11.14 9.84 -4.18
CA ILE A 103 9.83 9.19 -4.03
C ILE A 103 8.75 10.22 -3.75
N VAL A 104 8.97 11.13 -2.77
CA VAL A 104 8.00 12.17 -2.42
C VAL A 104 7.72 13.09 -3.63
N ALA A 105 8.78 13.53 -4.31
CA ALA A 105 8.64 14.40 -5.49
C ALA A 105 7.85 13.71 -6.62
N VAL A 106 8.22 12.47 -6.97
CA VAL A 106 7.55 11.70 -8.04
C VAL A 106 6.10 11.37 -7.65
N TYR A 107 5.85 11.06 -6.37
CA TYR A 107 4.49 10.81 -5.86
C TYR A 107 3.60 12.04 -6.03
N VAL A 108 4.05 13.22 -5.56
CA VAL A 108 3.28 14.47 -5.65
C VAL A 108 3.04 14.87 -7.11
N ILE A 109 4.10 14.87 -7.93
CA ILE A 109 3.99 15.21 -9.36
C ILE A 109 3.04 14.21 -10.06
N GLY A 110 3.21 12.93 -9.78
CA GLY A 110 2.37 11.87 -10.36
C GLY A 110 0.89 12.03 -10.02
N LEU A 111 0.56 12.34 -8.76
CA LEU A 111 -0.83 12.61 -8.36
C LEU A 111 -1.42 13.84 -9.04
N ILE A 112 -0.64 14.93 -9.18
CA ILE A 112 -1.08 16.14 -9.89
C ILE A 112 -1.37 15.81 -11.35
N LEU A 113 -0.49 15.06 -12.03
CA LEU A 113 -0.67 14.65 -13.42
C LEU A 113 -1.91 13.75 -13.58
N ILE A 114 -2.07 12.74 -12.74
CA ILE A 114 -3.24 11.84 -12.78
C ILE A 114 -4.53 12.64 -12.56
N SER A 115 -4.55 13.53 -11.57
CA SER A 115 -5.71 14.38 -11.28
C SER A 115 -6.07 15.28 -12.47
N SER A 116 -5.07 15.86 -13.14
CA SER A 116 -5.28 16.71 -14.32
C SER A 116 -5.85 15.94 -15.52
N LEU A 117 -5.39 14.69 -15.74
CA LEU A 117 -5.88 13.82 -16.80
C LEU A 117 -7.34 13.40 -16.55
N GLN A 118 -7.66 12.99 -15.32
CA GLN A 118 -9.03 12.61 -14.94
C GLN A 118 -10.01 13.77 -15.01
N LYS A 119 -9.57 15.00 -14.67
CA LYS A 119 -10.41 16.18 -14.77
C LYS A 119 -10.78 16.53 -16.22
N LYS A 120 -9.89 16.26 -17.17
CA LYS A 120 -10.11 16.47 -18.60
C LYS A 120 -11.13 15.45 -19.17
N GLU A 121 -11.13 14.21 -18.66
CA GLU A 121 -12.03 13.14 -19.07
C GLU A 121 -13.43 13.29 -18.46
N ASN A 122 -13.54 13.81 -17.23
CA ASN A 122 -14.79 14.00 -16.49
C ASN A 122 -15.48 15.37 -16.72
N SER A 123 -14.95 16.24 -17.56
CA SER A 123 -15.58 17.53 -17.87
C SER A 123 -16.92 17.41 -18.60
N GLU A 124 -17.28 16.21 -19.08
CA GLU A 124 -18.58 15.92 -19.74
C GLU A 124 -19.67 15.41 -18.78
N ILE A 125 -19.32 15.04 -17.54
CA ILE A 125 -20.30 14.53 -16.57
C ILE A 125 -20.43 15.53 -15.41
N ARG A 126 -21.33 16.49 -15.54
CA ARG A 126 -21.74 17.39 -14.46
C ARG A 126 -22.48 16.59 -13.38
N GLU A 127 -21.78 16.08 -12.39
CA GLU A 127 -22.41 15.56 -11.17
C GLU A 127 -23.07 16.69 -10.38
N GLN A 128 -24.36 16.53 -10.13
CA GLN A 128 -25.13 17.38 -9.22
C GLN A 128 -24.52 17.26 -7.81
N THR A 129 -23.79 18.26 -7.41
CA THR A 129 -23.34 18.38 -6.02
C THR A 129 -24.51 18.78 -5.15
N THR A 130 -25.09 17.83 -4.46
CA THR A 130 -25.98 18.12 -3.33
C THR A 130 -25.14 18.71 -2.21
N ASN A 131 -25.29 20.01 -2.00
CA ASN A 131 -24.71 20.74 -0.87
C ASN A 131 -25.37 20.29 0.45
N SER A 132 -24.81 19.29 1.10
CA SER A 132 -25.14 18.96 2.50
C SER A 132 -24.18 19.68 3.44
N GLY A 133 -24.36 20.97 3.60
CA GLY A 133 -23.55 21.79 4.50
C GLY A 133 -23.80 21.58 6.02
N LYS A 134 -24.70 20.66 6.40
CA LYS A 134 -25.03 20.42 7.81
C LYS A 134 -24.41 19.10 8.27
N GLY A 135 -23.22 19.15 8.85
CA GLY A 135 -22.60 17.98 9.48
C GLY A 135 -21.08 17.86 9.34
N ILE A 136 -20.43 18.70 8.55
CA ILE A 136 -18.99 18.65 8.30
C ILE A 136 -18.19 18.76 9.61
N SER A 137 -18.59 19.63 10.53
CA SER A 137 -17.92 19.82 11.82
C SER A 137 -17.97 18.56 12.69
N LYS A 138 -19.15 17.90 12.82
CA LYS A 138 -19.28 16.67 13.60
C LYS A 138 -18.51 15.50 12.98
N THR A 139 -18.49 15.41 11.66
CA THR A 139 -17.74 14.38 10.92
C THR A 139 -16.25 14.60 11.09
N LEU A 140 -15.78 15.85 11.01
CA LEU A 140 -14.37 16.19 11.21
C LEU A 140 -13.90 15.89 12.64
N ILE A 141 -14.70 16.20 13.66
CA ILE A 141 -14.38 15.89 15.06
C ILE A 141 -14.27 14.37 15.25
N LYS A 142 -15.24 13.59 14.74
CA LYS A 142 -15.15 12.13 14.80
C LYS A 142 -13.91 11.60 14.08
N PHE A 143 -13.60 12.14 12.89
CA PHE A 143 -12.40 11.78 12.15
C PHE A 143 -11.13 12.03 12.98
N LEU A 144 -10.99 13.21 13.59
CA LEU A 144 -9.84 13.54 14.42
C LEU A 144 -9.73 12.64 15.66
N LEU A 145 -10.84 12.33 16.33
CA LEU A 145 -10.84 11.42 17.46
C LEU A 145 -10.40 10.00 17.07
N PHE A 146 -10.94 9.46 15.99
CA PHE A 146 -10.53 8.15 15.50
C PHE A 146 -9.09 8.14 14.99
N SER A 147 -8.62 9.23 14.37
CA SER A 147 -7.21 9.38 13.98
C SER A 147 -6.27 9.29 15.18
N ILE A 148 -6.60 9.90 16.31
CA ILE A 148 -5.80 9.78 17.54
C ILE A 148 -5.76 8.32 18.03
N VAL A 149 -6.90 7.62 18.02
CA VAL A 149 -6.93 6.19 18.38
C VAL A 149 -6.04 5.36 17.46
N ILE A 150 -6.09 5.63 16.16
CA ILE A 150 -5.26 4.95 15.15
C ILE A 150 -3.78 5.24 15.40
N LEU A 151 -3.41 6.51 15.65
CA LEU A 151 -2.03 6.89 15.95
C LEU A 151 -1.49 6.14 17.19
N VAL A 152 -2.26 6.11 18.27
CA VAL A 152 -1.87 5.37 19.48
C VAL A 152 -1.77 3.86 19.22
N SER A 153 -2.75 3.28 18.52
CA SER A 153 -2.77 1.86 18.21
C SER A 153 -1.65 1.44 17.27
N GLY A 154 -1.34 2.24 16.25
CA GLY A 154 -0.23 1.99 15.32
C GLY A 154 1.13 2.06 16.01
N SER A 155 1.33 3.06 16.90
CA SER A 155 2.55 3.13 17.72
C SER A 155 2.67 1.93 18.66
N ALA A 156 1.57 1.53 19.31
CA ALA A 156 1.55 0.36 20.17
C ALA A 156 1.84 -0.93 19.38
N LEU A 157 1.32 -1.05 18.17
CA LEU A 157 1.57 -2.19 17.28
C LEU A 157 3.05 -2.27 16.88
N SER A 158 3.68 -1.14 16.54
CA SER A 158 5.12 -1.08 16.24
C SER A 158 5.98 -1.48 17.43
N LEU A 159 5.72 -0.90 18.63
CA LEU A 159 6.44 -1.24 19.84
C LEU A 159 6.25 -2.71 20.26
N SER A 160 5.04 -3.23 20.11
CA SER A 160 4.74 -4.63 20.41
C SER A 160 5.43 -5.57 19.43
N GLY A 161 5.51 -5.19 18.15
CA GLY A 161 6.25 -5.92 17.13
C GLY A 161 7.74 -5.98 17.44
N ASP A 162 8.35 -4.85 17.82
CA ASP A 162 9.76 -4.78 18.20
C ASP A 162 10.06 -5.65 19.43
N ARG A 163 9.23 -5.57 20.47
CA ARG A 163 9.35 -6.42 21.65
C ARG A 163 9.21 -7.90 21.32
N LEU A 164 8.23 -8.23 20.45
CA LEU A 164 8.02 -9.62 20.04
C LEU A 164 9.26 -10.18 19.32
N ALA A 165 9.90 -9.39 18.43
CA ALA A 165 11.15 -9.77 17.79
C ALA A 165 12.23 -10.07 18.82
N ASN A 166 12.44 -9.17 19.78
CA ASN A 166 13.49 -9.27 20.78
C ASN A 166 13.27 -10.42 21.77
N GLU A 167 12.00 -10.71 22.14
CA GLU A 167 11.68 -11.74 23.16
C GLU A 167 11.59 -13.14 22.55
N THR A 168 11.12 -13.29 21.31
CA THR A 168 10.91 -14.59 20.69
C THR A 168 12.07 -15.05 19.81
N GLY A 169 12.96 -14.14 19.41
CA GLY A 169 14.04 -14.41 18.45
C GLY A 169 13.55 -14.53 17.00
N LEU A 170 12.28 -14.25 16.72
CA LEU A 170 11.78 -14.16 15.35
C LEU A 170 12.37 -12.95 14.64
N SER A 171 12.62 -13.05 13.32
CA SER A 171 13.20 -11.94 12.59
C SER A 171 12.28 -10.71 12.63
N ALA A 172 12.87 -9.53 12.83
CA ALA A 172 12.11 -8.27 12.83
C ALA A 172 11.45 -8.03 11.45
N THR A 173 12.09 -8.51 10.38
CA THR A 173 11.50 -8.50 9.03
C THR A 173 10.23 -9.34 8.94
N PHE A 174 10.20 -10.55 9.52
CA PHE A 174 8.99 -11.38 9.57
C PHE A 174 7.87 -10.66 10.33
N ILE A 175 8.20 -10.13 11.49
CA ILE A 175 7.21 -9.45 12.32
C ILE A 175 6.68 -8.19 11.61
N GLY A 176 7.56 -7.36 11.06
CA GLY A 176 7.19 -6.14 10.37
C GLY A 176 6.41 -6.38 9.08
N SER A 177 6.91 -7.27 8.22
CA SER A 177 6.35 -7.48 6.87
C SER A 177 5.15 -8.42 6.83
N ILE A 178 4.96 -9.28 7.84
CA ILE A 178 3.84 -10.22 7.87
C ILE A 178 2.85 -9.83 8.97
N LEU A 179 3.25 -9.87 10.23
CA LEU A 179 2.30 -9.71 11.34
C LEU A 179 1.80 -8.27 11.45
N VAL A 180 2.71 -7.30 11.48
CA VAL A 180 2.40 -5.89 11.65
C VAL A 180 1.71 -5.36 10.39
N ALA A 181 2.23 -5.69 9.20
CA ALA A 181 1.66 -5.30 7.93
C ALA A 181 0.24 -5.85 7.72
N MET A 182 -0.01 -7.12 8.05
CA MET A 182 -1.37 -7.68 8.00
C MET A 182 -2.30 -6.94 8.94
N ALA A 183 -1.88 -6.69 10.19
CA ALA A 183 -2.71 -6.03 11.19
C ALA A 183 -3.06 -4.59 10.77
N SER A 184 -2.10 -3.82 10.25
CA SER A 184 -2.34 -2.44 9.79
C SER A 184 -3.20 -2.38 8.53
N SER A 185 -3.10 -3.36 7.62
CA SER A 185 -3.80 -3.36 6.32
C SER A 185 -5.17 -4.08 6.34
N ILE A 186 -5.65 -4.54 7.50
CA ILE A 186 -7.03 -5.07 7.64
C ILE A 186 -8.09 -4.07 7.12
N PRO A 187 -8.03 -2.75 7.41
CA PRO A 187 -9.00 -1.79 6.88
C PRO A 187 -9.07 -1.77 5.35
N ASP A 188 -7.91 -1.87 4.67
CA ASP A 188 -7.84 -1.94 3.22
C ASP A 188 -8.50 -3.22 2.68
N ALA A 189 -8.19 -4.37 3.28
CA ALA A 189 -8.80 -5.65 2.92
C ALA A 189 -10.33 -5.65 3.09
N LEU A 190 -10.85 -5.03 4.17
CA LEU A 190 -12.30 -4.87 4.40
C LEU A 190 -12.94 -3.94 3.36
N SER A 191 -12.25 -2.88 2.95
CA SER A 191 -12.69 -1.97 1.90
C SER A 191 -12.78 -2.69 0.55
N VAL A 192 -11.79 -3.50 0.21
CA VAL A 192 -11.79 -4.35 -0.99
C VAL A 192 -12.91 -5.38 -0.94
N PHE A 193 -13.06 -6.09 0.19
CA PHE A 193 -14.15 -7.06 0.37
C PHE A 193 -15.52 -6.41 0.11
N THR A 194 -15.75 -5.23 0.69
CA THR A 194 -16.99 -4.48 0.52
C THR A 194 -17.20 -4.07 -0.93
N ALA A 195 -16.18 -3.54 -1.59
CA ALA A 195 -16.24 -3.16 -3.00
C ALA A 195 -16.56 -4.35 -3.91
N LEU A 196 -15.92 -5.51 -3.71
CA LEU A 196 -16.17 -6.72 -4.50
C LEU A 196 -17.55 -7.32 -4.21
N LYS A 197 -18.02 -7.25 -2.97
CA LYS A 197 -19.39 -7.66 -2.61
C LYS A 197 -20.43 -6.83 -3.38
N LEU A 198 -20.17 -5.53 -3.54
CA LEU A 198 -21.01 -4.60 -4.32
C LEU A 198 -20.74 -4.70 -5.85
N ALA A 199 -19.92 -5.65 -6.29
CA ALA A 199 -19.47 -5.81 -7.68
C ALA A 199 -18.80 -4.54 -8.27
N ASN A 200 -18.19 -3.71 -7.44
CA ASN A 200 -17.48 -2.50 -7.86
C ASN A 200 -15.96 -2.76 -7.91
N ILE A 201 -15.50 -3.36 -9.03
CA ILE A 201 -14.08 -3.67 -9.23
C ILE A 201 -13.22 -2.42 -9.33
N ASN A 202 -13.75 -1.33 -9.89
CA ASN A 202 -13.01 -0.08 -9.96
C ASN A 202 -12.64 0.45 -8.58
N MET A 203 -13.58 0.40 -7.64
CA MET A 203 -13.32 0.77 -6.26
C MET A 203 -12.30 -0.16 -5.61
N ALA A 204 -12.40 -1.48 -5.80
CA ALA A 204 -11.47 -2.45 -5.22
C ALA A 204 -10.03 -2.25 -5.73
N VAL A 205 -9.84 -2.17 -7.04
CA VAL A 205 -8.52 -1.96 -7.66
C VAL A 205 -7.97 -0.58 -7.33
N GLY A 206 -8.83 0.45 -7.35
CA GLY A 206 -8.44 1.81 -7.00
C GLY A 206 -7.95 1.94 -5.55
N THR A 207 -8.65 1.29 -4.61
CA THR A 207 -8.22 1.23 -3.21
C THR A 207 -6.84 0.60 -3.09
N ILE A 208 -6.63 -0.59 -3.65
CA ILE A 208 -5.35 -1.30 -3.53
C ILE A 208 -4.20 -0.55 -4.20
N LEU A 209 -4.38 -0.08 -5.44
CA LEU A 209 -3.31 0.67 -6.10
C LEU A 209 -3.01 1.99 -5.38
N GLY A 210 -4.04 2.66 -4.85
CA GLY A 210 -3.87 3.88 -4.06
C GLY A 210 -3.14 3.62 -2.75
N SER A 211 -3.54 2.61 -1.98
CA SER A 211 -2.87 2.21 -0.73
C SER A 211 -1.43 1.76 -0.99
N ASN A 212 -1.16 1.01 -2.06
CA ASN A 212 0.19 0.57 -2.39
C ASN A 212 1.11 1.75 -2.78
N LEU A 213 0.59 2.74 -3.51
CA LEU A 213 1.31 4.01 -3.75
C LEU A 213 1.65 4.72 -2.44
N PHE A 214 0.66 4.77 -1.53
CA PHE A 214 0.84 5.42 -0.24
C PHE A 214 1.81 4.64 0.66
N ASN A 215 1.83 3.32 0.61
CA ASN A 215 2.78 2.50 1.37
C ASN A 215 4.25 2.76 0.96
N ILE A 216 4.52 2.99 -0.32
CA ILE A 216 5.86 3.43 -0.76
C ILE A 216 6.18 4.83 -0.19
N LEU A 217 5.22 5.73 -0.22
CA LEU A 217 5.36 7.07 0.36
C LEU A 217 5.57 7.00 1.88
N VAL A 218 4.89 6.10 2.59
CA VAL A 218 5.05 5.86 4.03
C VAL A 218 6.49 5.52 4.38
N ILE A 219 7.15 4.62 3.62
CA ILE A 219 8.57 4.30 3.82
C ILE A 219 9.41 5.59 3.68
N ALA A 220 9.18 6.37 2.63
CA ALA A 220 9.92 7.60 2.39
C ALA A 220 9.68 8.68 3.47
N ILE A 221 8.46 8.81 3.98
CA ILE A 221 8.12 9.74 5.07
C ILE A 221 8.72 9.27 6.40
N SER A 222 8.89 7.96 6.60
CA SER A 222 9.45 7.41 7.84
C SER A 222 10.97 7.56 7.92
N ASP A 223 11.65 7.73 6.79
CA ASP A 223 13.10 7.85 6.70
C ASP A 223 13.71 8.97 7.58
N PRO A 224 13.19 10.22 7.58
CA PRO A 224 13.73 11.29 8.45
C PRO A 224 13.57 11.04 9.96
N PHE A 225 12.75 10.08 10.36
CA PHE A 225 12.59 9.72 11.78
C PHE A 225 13.60 8.68 12.25
N TYR A 226 14.34 8.07 11.31
CA TYR A 226 15.43 7.16 11.63
C TYR A 226 16.73 7.93 11.86
N GLN A 227 17.31 7.84 13.08
CA GLN A 227 18.42 8.70 13.48
C GLN A 227 19.80 8.14 13.13
N ASN A 228 19.92 6.84 12.81
CA ASN A 228 21.20 6.18 12.60
C ASN A 228 21.62 6.07 11.11
N GLY A 229 21.19 7.02 10.28
CA GLY A 229 21.44 7.05 8.85
C GLY A 229 20.16 7.17 8.05
N THR A 230 20.01 6.40 6.97
CA THR A 230 18.78 6.31 6.19
C THR A 230 18.23 4.89 6.24
N LEU A 231 16.89 4.76 6.13
CA LEU A 231 16.23 3.44 6.03
C LEU A 231 16.75 2.62 4.83
N TRP A 232 17.16 3.31 3.76
CA TRP A 232 17.66 2.69 2.52
C TRP A 232 19.01 2.01 2.68
N GLN A 233 19.87 2.52 3.57
CA GLN A 233 21.19 1.94 3.86
C GLN A 233 21.15 0.73 4.77
N GLN A 234 20.17 0.67 5.65
CA GLN A 234 20.09 -0.34 6.70
C GLN A 234 19.10 -1.47 6.36
N ALA A 235 18.45 -1.38 5.19
CA ALA A 235 17.54 -2.43 4.74
C ALA A 235 18.29 -3.71 4.39
N ASN A 236 17.80 -4.83 4.90
CA ASN A 236 18.37 -6.16 4.67
C ASN A 236 17.93 -6.76 3.32
N ASP A 237 18.55 -7.88 2.92
CA ASP A 237 18.25 -8.58 1.66
C ASP A 237 16.82 -9.07 1.57
N GLN A 238 16.18 -9.43 2.70
CA GLN A 238 14.78 -9.86 2.72
C GLN A 238 13.86 -8.72 2.29
N LEU A 239 14.13 -7.47 2.72
CA LEU A 239 13.35 -6.29 2.30
C LEU A 239 13.52 -5.98 0.81
N ILE A 240 14.70 -6.22 0.26
CA ILE A 240 14.95 -6.13 -1.18
C ILE A 240 14.09 -7.13 -1.94
N ILE A 241 14.04 -8.39 -1.50
CA ILE A 241 13.20 -9.44 -2.09
C ILE A 241 11.73 -9.05 -2.04
N LEU A 242 11.24 -8.51 -0.90
CA LEU A 242 9.87 -8.03 -0.76
C LEU A 242 9.54 -6.94 -1.78
N SER A 243 10.48 -5.99 -1.99
CA SER A 243 10.30 -4.91 -2.96
C SER A 243 10.21 -5.42 -4.40
N VAL A 244 11.06 -6.39 -4.77
CA VAL A 244 11.04 -7.05 -6.09
C VAL A 244 9.73 -7.78 -6.32
N ILE A 245 9.26 -8.56 -5.34
CA ILE A 245 8.00 -9.29 -5.45
C ILE A 245 6.83 -8.30 -5.54
N GLY A 246 6.81 -7.25 -4.72
CA GLY A 246 5.80 -6.20 -4.80
C GLY A 246 5.73 -5.54 -6.18
N PHE A 247 6.88 -5.26 -6.80
CA PHE A 247 6.98 -4.78 -8.17
C PHE A 247 6.39 -5.77 -9.20
N LEU A 248 6.74 -7.06 -9.10
CA LEU A 248 6.20 -8.10 -9.98
C LEU A 248 4.69 -8.25 -9.84
N LEU A 249 4.16 -8.22 -8.61
CA LEU A 249 2.73 -8.26 -8.36
C LEU A 249 2.00 -7.03 -8.91
N THR A 250 2.64 -5.87 -8.88
CA THR A 250 2.11 -4.65 -9.52
C THR A 250 2.01 -4.84 -11.05
N ILE A 251 3.02 -5.44 -11.69
CA ILE A 251 2.97 -5.79 -13.12
C ILE A 251 1.81 -6.74 -13.42
N ILE A 252 1.67 -7.82 -12.65
CA ILE A 252 0.57 -8.78 -12.81
C ILE A 252 -0.78 -8.07 -12.70
N THR A 253 -0.95 -7.21 -11.70
CA THR A 253 -2.17 -6.42 -11.50
C THR A 253 -2.46 -5.55 -12.71
N MET A 254 -1.46 -4.86 -13.25
CA MET A 254 -1.60 -4.03 -14.44
C MET A 254 -1.99 -4.83 -15.69
N LEU A 255 -1.43 -6.03 -15.87
CA LEU A 255 -1.79 -6.92 -16.97
C LEU A 255 -3.22 -7.41 -16.85
N VAL A 256 -3.65 -7.78 -15.64
CA VAL A 256 -5.02 -8.24 -15.37
C VAL A 256 -6.05 -7.13 -15.57
N THR A 257 -5.76 -5.91 -15.12
CA THR A 257 -6.67 -4.76 -15.27
C THR A 257 -6.86 -4.32 -16.72
N LYS A 258 -5.89 -4.58 -17.60
CA LYS A 258 -5.97 -4.30 -19.04
C LYS A 258 -6.67 -5.40 -19.83
N ARG A 259 -6.90 -6.55 -19.23
CA ARG A 259 -7.46 -7.72 -19.90
C ARG A 259 -8.97 -7.59 -20.10
N ASN A 260 -9.45 -7.84 -21.32
CA ASN A 260 -10.88 -7.75 -21.67
C ASN A 260 -11.57 -9.12 -21.76
N VAL A 261 -10.81 -10.20 -21.97
CA VAL A 261 -11.37 -11.55 -22.24
C VAL A 261 -10.55 -12.62 -21.53
N ALA A 262 -11.21 -13.62 -21.00
CA ALA A 262 -10.59 -14.86 -20.53
C ALA A 262 -11.14 -16.03 -21.36
N ARG A 263 -10.26 -16.88 -21.90
CA ARG A 263 -10.62 -18.02 -22.75
C ARG A 263 -11.41 -19.09 -21.99
N ASN A 264 -11.05 -19.31 -20.72
CA ASN A 264 -11.68 -20.30 -19.83
C ASN A 264 -11.49 -19.89 -18.38
N ALA A 265 -12.14 -20.60 -17.45
CA ALA A 265 -12.08 -20.34 -16.02
C ALA A 265 -10.65 -20.41 -15.46
N PHE A 266 -9.83 -21.36 -15.94
CA PHE A 266 -8.43 -21.47 -15.50
C PHE A 266 -7.61 -20.24 -15.90
N THR A 267 -7.73 -19.81 -17.17
CA THR A 267 -7.04 -18.60 -17.67
C THR A 267 -7.47 -17.36 -16.90
N TYR A 268 -8.73 -17.31 -16.43
CA TYR A 268 -9.19 -16.21 -15.56
C TYR A 268 -8.51 -16.25 -14.19
N MET A 269 -8.46 -17.42 -13.56
CA MET A 269 -7.98 -17.60 -12.19
C MET A 269 -6.45 -17.62 -12.06
N ALA A 270 -5.72 -17.95 -13.13
CA ALA A 270 -4.28 -18.15 -13.08
C ALA A 270 -3.51 -16.95 -12.47
N PRO A 271 -3.76 -15.68 -12.84
CA PRO A 271 -3.08 -14.54 -12.19
C PRO A 271 -3.38 -14.46 -10.70
N SER A 272 -4.64 -14.67 -10.29
CA SER A 272 -5.05 -14.60 -8.89
C SER A 272 -4.39 -15.71 -8.08
N LEU A 273 -4.31 -16.92 -8.63
CA LEU A 273 -3.58 -18.03 -8.01
C LEU A 273 -2.08 -17.74 -7.89
N THR A 274 -1.47 -17.17 -8.94
CA THR A 274 -0.04 -16.76 -8.93
C THR A 274 0.22 -15.79 -7.80
N VAL A 275 -0.60 -14.75 -7.63
CA VAL A 275 -0.43 -13.75 -6.57
C VAL A 275 -0.56 -14.37 -5.18
N VAL A 276 -1.60 -15.20 -4.97
CA VAL A 276 -1.83 -15.88 -3.68
C VAL A 276 -0.67 -16.81 -3.33
N ILE A 277 -0.21 -17.61 -4.30
CA ILE A 277 0.92 -18.53 -4.10
C ILE A 277 2.21 -17.76 -3.85
N SER A 278 2.45 -16.65 -4.57
CA SER A 278 3.63 -15.80 -4.36
C SER A 278 3.65 -15.23 -2.93
N TYR A 279 2.51 -14.76 -2.42
CA TYR A 279 2.43 -14.26 -1.04
C TYR A 279 2.74 -15.35 -0.02
N ILE A 280 2.14 -16.53 -0.17
CA ILE A 280 2.41 -17.66 0.72
C ILE A 280 3.89 -18.07 0.63
N GLY A 281 4.46 -18.10 -0.56
CA GLY A 281 5.88 -18.40 -0.78
C GLY A 281 6.80 -17.39 -0.07
N VAL A 282 6.45 -16.10 -0.10
CA VAL A 282 7.17 -15.05 0.66
C VAL A 282 7.10 -15.28 2.16
N VAL A 283 5.90 -15.58 2.68
CA VAL A 283 5.73 -15.89 4.12
C VAL A 283 6.61 -17.06 4.52
N VAL A 284 6.58 -18.16 3.75
CA VAL A 284 7.40 -19.35 4.02
C VAL A 284 8.90 -19.02 3.93
N TYR A 285 9.31 -18.26 2.92
CA TYR A 285 10.70 -17.84 2.75
C TYR A 285 11.21 -17.06 3.97
N ILE A 286 10.46 -16.02 4.41
CA ILE A 286 10.89 -15.17 5.54
C ILE A 286 10.89 -15.95 6.87
N VAL A 287 9.98 -16.91 7.04
CA VAL A 287 9.95 -17.77 8.25
C VAL A 287 11.14 -18.72 8.32
N LEU A 288 11.62 -19.19 7.16
CA LEU A 288 12.71 -20.18 7.09
C LEU A 288 14.11 -19.55 7.01
N SER A 289 14.22 -18.25 6.69
CA SER A 289 15.46 -17.50 6.57
C SER A 289 15.81 -16.74 7.85
#